data_c930d20deb4b0b689325ce36f2e42dc4
#
_entry.id   c930d20deb4b0b689325ce36f2e42dc4
#
_cell.length_a   1.000
_cell.length_b   1.000
_cell.length_c   1.000
_cell.angle_alpha   90.00
_cell.angle_beta   90.00
_cell.angle_gamma   90.00
#
_symmetry.space_group_name_H-M   'P 1'
#
loop_
_entity.id
_entity.type
_entity.pdbx_description
1 polymer ?
#
loop_
_entity_poly.entity_id
_entity_poly.type
_entity_poly.pdbx_seq_one_letter_code
_entity_poly.pdbx_strand_id
1 'polypeptide(L)' 'MTVKEFRAISASTVVALVPTDDIDYDIYHSRTNKTYIFADDKIAEEREIDFVDAVQDEDGEDPFINVYTK' A
#
# COMPACT_ATOMS: atom_id res chain seq x y z
N MET A 1 12.48 -1.72 5.46
CA MET A 1 11.76 -2.97 5.09
C MET A 1 11.12 -2.80 3.73
N THR A 2 11.29 -3.76 2.85
CA THR A 2 10.65 -3.74 1.54
C THR A 2 9.25 -4.35 1.60
N VAL A 3 8.47 -4.09 0.55
CA VAL A 3 7.13 -4.68 0.42
C VAL A 3 7.23 -6.21 0.44
N LYS A 4 8.22 -6.77 -0.26
CA LYS A 4 8.45 -8.21 -0.29
C LYS A 4 8.68 -8.79 1.10
N GLU A 5 9.51 -8.15 1.90
CA GLU A 5 9.80 -8.57 3.26
C GLU A 5 8.55 -8.52 4.15
N PHE A 6 7.80 -7.45 4.04
CA PHE A 6 6.56 -7.30 4.80
C PHE A 6 5.51 -8.35 4.40
N ARG A 7 5.37 -8.57 3.11
CA ARG A 7 4.41 -9.56 2.60
C ARG A 7 4.73 -10.96 3.08
N ALA A 8 6.01 -11.27 3.25
CA ALA A 8 6.45 -12.58 3.73
C ALA A 8 6.06 -12.86 5.19
N ILE A 9 5.90 -11.82 6.00
CA ILE A 9 5.57 -11.97 7.43
C ILE A 9 4.13 -11.59 7.77
N SER A 10 3.37 -11.11 6.81
CA SER A 10 1.99 -10.69 7.05
C SER A 10 1.03 -11.88 6.89
N ALA A 11 0.14 -12.04 7.87
CA ALA A 11 -0.95 -13.00 7.77
C ALA A 11 -2.13 -12.48 6.97
N SER A 12 -2.19 -11.17 6.76
CA SER A 12 -3.27 -10.51 6.01
C SER A 12 -2.80 -10.20 4.59
N THR A 13 -3.75 -10.01 3.69
CA THR A 13 -3.48 -9.55 2.34
C THR A 13 -2.79 -8.20 2.37
N VAL A 14 -1.75 -8.04 1.59
CA VAL A 14 -0.99 -6.80 1.49
C VAL A 14 -1.24 -6.16 0.13
N VAL A 15 -1.68 -4.92 0.16
CA VAL A 15 -1.93 -4.13 -1.05
C VAL A 15 -0.87 -3.03 -1.11
N ALA A 16 -0.05 -3.04 -2.14
CA ALA A 16 1.03 -2.07 -2.26
C ALA A 16 0.55 -0.82 -3.00
N LEU A 17 0.98 0.32 -2.49
CA LEU A 17 0.67 1.63 -3.05
C LEU A 17 1.96 2.37 -3.33
N VAL A 18 2.11 2.83 -4.57
CA VAL A 18 3.32 3.48 -5.06
C VAL A 18 3.02 4.96 -5.29
N PRO A 19 3.90 5.87 -4.82
CA PRO A 19 3.67 7.29 -5.06
C PRO A 19 3.80 7.61 -6.55
N THR A 20 2.98 8.54 -6.99
CA THR A 20 2.95 8.97 -8.38
C THR A 20 2.98 10.48 -8.46
N ASP A 21 3.61 10.99 -9.50
CA ASP A 21 3.59 12.42 -9.84
C ASP A 21 2.30 12.83 -10.56
N ASP A 22 1.49 11.86 -10.92
CA ASP A 22 0.23 12.11 -11.58
C ASP A 22 -0.74 12.80 -10.63
N ILE A 23 -1.31 13.88 -11.07
CA ILE A 23 -2.29 14.64 -10.28
C ILE A 23 -3.71 14.08 -10.45
N ASP A 24 -3.83 12.92 -11.01
CA ASP A 24 -5.09 12.21 -11.12
C ASP A 24 -5.32 11.39 -9.85
N TYR A 25 -6.28 11.72 -9.14
CA TYR A 25 -6.60 11.52 -7.75
C TYR A 25 -7.30 10.25 -7.38
N ASP A 26 -6.85 9.12 -7.84
CA ASP A 26 -7.53 7.89 -7.49
C ASP A 26 -7.34 7.52 -6.02
N ILE A 27 -6.18 7.86 -5.47
CA ILE A 27 -5.92 7.63 -4.05
C ILE A 27 -5.14 8.80 -3.49
N TYR A 28 -5.78 9.50 -2.56
CA TYR A 28 -5.16 10.60 -1.83
C TYR A 28 -4.94 10.19 -0.38
N HIS A 29 -3.74 10.42 0.14
CA HIS A 29 -3.45 10.12 1.52
C HIS A 29 -3.03 11.38 2.28
N SER A 30 -3.75 11.69 3.34
CA SER A 30 -3.60 12.93 4.07
C SER A 30 -2.28 13.07 4.84
N ARG A 31 -1.65 11.96 5.21
CA ARG A 31 -0.43 11.98 6.02
C ARG A 31 0.75 12.56 5.29
N THR A 32 0.86 12.32 4.00
CA THR A 32 2.04 12.64 3.22
C THR A 32 1.80 13.68 2.14
N ASN A 33 0.57 14.03 1.87
CA ASN A 33 0.17 14.86 0.73
C ASN A 33 0.68 14.32 -0.62
N LYS A 34 0.93 13.02 -0.67
CA LYS A 34 1.31 12.34 -1.90
C LYS A 34 0.12 11.63 -2.50
N THR A 35 0.09 11.55 -3.79
CA THR A 35 -0.86 10.72 -4.51
C THR A 35 -0.24 9.33 -4.71
N TYR A 36 -1.03 8.31 -4.51
CA TYR A 36 -0.58 6.92 -4.65
C TYR A 36 -1.45 6.20 -5.65
N ILE A 37 -0.87 5.23 -6.33
CA ILE A 37 -1.61 4.30 -7.19
C ILE A 37 -1.36 2.89 -6.70
N PHE A 38 -2.31 2.01 -6.94
CA PHE A 38 -2.11 0.59 -6.70
C PHE A 38 -1.06 0.06 -7.67
N ALA A 39 -0.13 -0.70 -7.16
CA ALA A 39 0.92 -1.32 -7.96
C ALA A 39 0.82 -2.83 -7.86
N ASP A 40 1.13 -3.53 -8.94
CA ASP A 40 1.19 -4.98 -8.91
C ASP A 40 2.41 -5.43 -8.07
N ASP A 41 2.40 -6.70 -7.70
CA ASP A 41 3.38 -7.27 -6.78
C ASP A 41 4.81 -7.10 -7.28
N LYS A 42 5.04 -7.30 -8.57
CA LYS A 42 6.39 -7.25 -9.14
C LYS A 42 6.97 -5.85 -9.15
N ILE A 43 6.14 -4.86 -9.42
CA ILE A 43 6.57 -3.46 -9.44
C ILE A 43 6.92 -3.00 -8.02
N ALA A 44 6.17 -3.47 -7.04
CA ALA A 44 6.27 -2.97 -5.69
C ALA A 44 7.23 -3.73 -4.78
N GLU A 45 7.58 -4.98 -5.11
CA GLU A 45 8.31 -5.87 -4.20
C GLU A 45 9.60 -5.29 -3.62
N GLU A 46 10.35 -4.56 -4.43
CA GLU A 46 11.65 -4.02 -4.03
C GLU A 46 11.56 -2.63 -3.42
N ARG A 47 10.38 -2.05 -3.34
CA ARG A 47 10.22 -0.70 -2.83
C ARG A 47 10.24 -0.70 -1.30
N GLU A 48 10.87 0.35 -0.76
CA GLU A 48 10.88 0.57 0.69
C GLU A 48 9.53 1.04 1.18
N ILE A 49 9.11 0.52 2.31
CA ILE A 49 7.87 0.92 2.96
C ILE A 49 8.05 2.25 3.67
N ASP A 50 7.11 3.16 3.45
CA ASP A 50 7.04 4.41 4.20
C ASP A 50 6.20 4.20 5.46
N PHE A 51 4.97 3.74 5.29
CA PHE A 51 4.08 3.40 6.40
C PHE A 51 3.02 2.41 5.94
N VAL A 52 2.32 1.84 6.90
CA VAL A 52 1.24 0.88 6.63
C VAL A 52 -0.04 1.33 7.31
N ASP A 53 -1.16 0.89 6.76
CA ASP A 53 -2.47 1.20 7.31
C ASP A 53 -3.36 -0.04 7.19
N ALA A 54 -3.88 -0.51 8.31
CA ALA A 54 -4.76 -1.66 8.32
C ALA A 54 -6.18 -1.21 7.95
N VAL A 55 -6.77 -1.89 6.98
CA VAL A 55 -8.12 -1.58 6.51
C VAL A 55 -9.02 -2.77 6.81
N GLN A 56 -10.11 -2.52 7.52
CA GLN A 56 -11.11 -3.54 7.77
C GLN A 56 -12.35 -3.21 6.93
N ASP A 57 -12.79 -4.19 6.15
CA ASP A 57 -13.97 -4.03 5.31
C ASP A 57 -15.23 -4.10 6.16
N GLU A 58 -16.11 -3.13 5.99
CA GLU A 58 -17.39 -3.07 6.70
C GLU A 58 -18.36 -4.17 6.27
N ASP A 59 -18.14 -4.74 5.09
CA ASP A 59 -19.00 -5.79 4.54
C ASP A 59 -18.63 -7.20 5.01
N GLY A 60 -17.70 -7.32 5.94
CA GLY A 60 -17.31 -8.61 6.50
C GLY A 60 -16.29 -9.38 5.68
N GLU A 61 -15.66 -8.77 4.71
CA GLU A 61 -14.55 -9.36 3.99
C GLU A 61 -13.29 -9.38 4.86
N ASP A 62 -12.33 -10.20 4.49
CA ASP A 62 -11.09 -10.30 5.23
C ASP A 62 -10.35 -8.95 5.25
N PRO A 63 -9.80 -8.56 6.39
CA PRO A 63 -9.02 -7.32 6.46
C PRO A 63 -7.78 -7.39 5.58
N PHE A 64 -7.35 -6.25 5.11
CA PHE A 64 -6.11 -6.15 4.35
C PHE A 64 -5.27 -4.97 4.85
N ILE A 65 -4.02 -4.95 4.43
CA ILE A 65 -3.08 -3.91 4.85
C ILE A 65 -2.64 -3.13 3.61
N ASN A 66 -2.87 -1.83 3.63
CA ASN A 66 -2.32 -0.92 2.65
C ASN A 66 -0.89 -0.57 3.04
N VAL A 67 0.04 -0.83 2.14
CA VAL A 67 1.45 -0.54 2.33
C VAL A 67 1.84 0.60 1.41
N TYR A 68 2.13 1.76 2.00
CA TYR A 68 2.51 2.94 1.26
C TYR A 68 4.02 2.97 1.12
N THR A 69 4.50 3.05 -0.12
CA THR A 69 5.93 3.03 -0.40
C THR A 69 6.49 4.44 -0.58
N LYS A 70 7.78 4.56 -0.42
CA LYS A 70 8.48 5.83 -0.60
C LYS A 70 8.60 6.24 -2.06
#